data_2bd76756de7ed11fa3160e5a1fbcf9b0
#
_entry.id   2bd76756de7ed11fa3160e5a1fbcf9b0
#
_cell.length_a   1.000
_cell.length_b   1.000
_cell.length_c   1.000
_cell.angle_alpha   90.00
_cell.angle_beta   90.00
_cell.angle_gamma   90.00
#
_symmetry.space_group_name_H-M   'P 1'
#
loop_
_entity.id
_entity.type
_entity.pdbx_description
1 polymer ?
#
loop_
_entity_poly.entity_id
_entity_poly.type
_entity_poly.pdbx_seq_one_letter_code
_entity_poly.pdbx_strand_id
1 'polypeptide(L)'
;GFAGGVLTAAKLYPAGATTNSSHGVTDIAKIEAVLERMAAIGMPLCVHGEVTHPDIDIFDREAVFIERILAPLIDRMPDLKVIFEHITTRQAVDFVDAAGPNVGATITPQHLHINRNAILVGGIRPHMFCLPVAKREEHRLALRKAATSGSQKYFLGTDSAPHHRHAKESDCGCAGIFNAPYALESYVTVFDEEEALQHFEGFASLNGPAFYGLPVNEETITLEKVDVTVPAEVDGGEAPVVPFHAGEMLKWRLAS
;
A
#
# COMPACT_ATOMS: atom_id res chain seq x y z
N GLY A 1 -11.34 -13.15 -19.44
CA GLY A 1 -10.98 -11.84 -18.86
C GLY A 1 -9.48 -11.57 -18.97
N PHE A 2 -8.62 -12.36 -18.28
CA PHE A 2 -7.16 -12.12 -18.26
C PHE A 2 -6.52 -12.24 -19.64
N ALA A 3 -6.71 -13.37 -20.33
CA ALA A 3 -6.16 -13.57 -21.68
C ALA A 3 -6.67 -12.57 -22.74
N GLY A 4 -7.78 -11.90 -22.47
CA GLY A 4 -8.35 -10.86 -23.34
C GLY A 4 -7.98 -9.43 -22.90
N GLY A 5 -7.09 -9.25 -21.93
CA GLY A 5 -6.63 -7.94 -21.43
C GLY A 5 -7.68 -7.13 -20.64
N VAL A 6 -8.82 -7.75 -20.27
CA VAL A 6 -9.89 -7.09 -19.49
C VAL A 6 -9.57 -7.05 -18.00
N LEU A 7 -8.90 -8.11 -17.50
CA LEU A 7 -8.47 -8.22 -16.11
C LEU A 7 -6.96 -8.30 -16.06
N THR A 8 -6.32 -7.56 -15.17
CA THR A 8 -4.87 -7.56 -15.00
C THR A 8 -4.43 -8.41 -13.80
N ALA A 9 -5.20 -8.41 -12.73
CA ALA A 9 -4.91 -9.12 -11.49
C ALA A 9 -6.21 -9.48 -10.76
N ALA A 10 -6.10 -10.26 -9.70
CA ALA A 10 -7.19 -10.49 -8.76
C ALA A 10 -6.77 -10.05 -7.35
N LYS A 11 -7.68 -9.43 -6.60
CA LYS A 11 -7.47 -9.00 -5.22
C LYS A 11 -7.98 -10.05 -4.24
N LEU A 12 -7.14 -10.41 -3.29
CA LEU A 12 -7.48 -11.18 -2.10
C LEU A 12 -7.39 -10.29 -0.86
N TYR A 13 -8.42 -10.33 -0.04
CA TYR A 13 -8.40 -9.79 1.32
C TYR A 13 -9.08 -10.79 2.27
N PRO A 14 -8.54 -11.00 3.49
CA PRO A 14 -9.18 -11.82 4.51
C PRO A 14 -10.49 -11.19 5.00
N ALA A 15 -11.45 -12.03 5.34
CA ALA A 15 -12.72 -11.57 5.91
C ALA A 15 -12.48 -10.76 7.19
N GLY A 16 -13.02 -9.53 7.24
CA GLY A 16 -12.88 -8.63 8.38
C GLY A 16 -11.52 -7.92 8.50
N ALA A 17 -10.64 -8.01 7.50
CA ALA A 17 -9.32 -7.37 7.54
C ALA A 17 -9.36 -5.85 7.31
N THR A 18 -10.34 -5.36 6.55
CA THR A 18 -10.46 -3.94 6.19
C THR A 18 -11.94 -3.54 6.05
N THR A 19 -12.18 -2.28 5.72
CA THR A 19 -13.54 -1.75 5.50
C THR A 19 -14.28 -2.57 4.42
N ASN A 20 -15.55 -2.90 4.66
CA ASN A 20 -16.41 -3.67 3.75
C ASN A 20 -15.88 -5.06 3.34
N SER A 21 -15.05 -5.70 4.17
CA SER A 21 -14.41 -6.99 3.88
C SER A 21 -15.11 -8.22 4.46
N SER A 22 -16.36 -8.11 4.91
CA SER A 22 -17.12 -9.22 5.50
C SER A 22 -17.24 -10.46 4.60
N HIS A 23 -17.23 -10.26 3.28
CA HIS A 23 -17.26 -11.32 2.27
C HIS A 23 -15.87 -11.76 1.79
N GLY A 24 -14.80 -11.37 2.48
CA GLY A 24 -13.43 -11.74 2.15
C GLY A 24 -13.16 -13.24 2.35
N VAL A 25 -11.94 -13.63 1.99
CA VAL A 25 -11.51 -15.03 2.09
C VAL A 25 -11.37 -15.43 3.57
N THR A 26 -12.06 -16.47 3.96
CA THR A 26 -12.01 -17.02 5.34
C THR A 26 -10.92 -18.05 5.53
N ASP A 27 -10.51 -18.73 4.45
CA ASP A 27 -9.47 -19.74 4.45
C ASP A 27 -8.90 -19.85 3.03
N ILE A 28 -7.59 -19.67 2.89
CA ILE A 28 -6.92 -19.71 1.58
C ILE A 28 -7.00 -21.07 0.90
N ALA A 29 -7.11 -22.16 1.68
CA ALA A 29 -7.27 -23.50 1.14
C ALA A 29 -8.54 -23.67 0.31
N LYS A 30 -9.59 -22.89 0.59
CA LYS A 30 -10.85 -22.93 -0.18
C LYS A 30 -10.72 -22.41 -1.60
N ILE A 31 -9.68 -21.64 -1.88
CA ILE A 31 -9.43 -21.04 -3.21
C ILE A 31 -8.19 -21.61 -3.89
N GLU A 32 -7.63 -22.72 -3.38
CA GLU A 32 -6.38 -23.30 -3.89
C GLU A 32 -6.43 -23.57 -5.39
N ALA A 33 -7.49 -24.20 -5.89
CA ALA A 33 -7.67 -24.45 -7.34
C ALA A 33 -7.72 -23.16 -8.19
N VAL A 34 -8.20 -22.04 -7.60
CA VAL A 34 -8.18 -20.73 -8.26
C VAL A 34 -6.75 -20.21 -8.32
N LEU A 35 -5.99 -20.33 -7.24
CA LEU A 35 -4.59 -19.88 -7.16
C LEU A 35 -3.69 -20.70 -8.12
N GLU A 36 -3.88 -22.03 -8.19
CA GLU A 36 -3.22 -22.90 -9.18
C GLU A 36 -3.51 -22.43 -10.62
N ARG A 37 -4.78 -22.10 -10.89
CA ARG A 37 -5.14 -21.58 -12.22
C ARG A 37 -4.53 -20.21 -12.49
N MET A 38 -4.44 -19.33 -11.51
CA MET A 38 -3.78 -18.02 -11.63
C MET A 38 -2.28 -18.21 -11.92
N ALA A 39 -1.59 -19.08 -11.19
CA ALA A 39 -0.20 -19.42 -11.44
C ALA A 39 -0.01 -19.94 -12.88
N ALA A 40 -0.83 -20.90 -13.33
CA ALA A 40 -0.75 -21.48 -14.66
C ALA A 40 -0.94 -20.49 -15.82
N ILE A 41 -1.69 -19.40 -15.62
CA ILE A 41 -1.93 -18.37 -16.64
C ILE A 41 -1.09 -17.11 -16.43
N GLY A 42 -0.27 -17.04 -15.38
CA GLY A 42 0.56 -15.88 -15.03
C GLY A 42 -0.22 -14.67 -14.51
N MET A 43 -1.45 -14.88 -14.00
CA MET A 43 -2.29 -13.81 -13.45
C MET A 43 -1.84 -13.43 -12.05
N PRO A 44 -1.46 -12.16 -11.79
CA PRO A 44 -1.03 -11.74 -10.45
C PRO A 44 -2.15 -11.78 -9.40
N LEU A 45 -1.80 -12.17 -8.19
CA LEU A 45 -2.61 -12.09 -6.99
C LEU A 45 -2.16 -10.89 -6.15
N CYS A 46 -3.03 -9.91 -5.99
CA CYS A 46 -2.83 -8.78 -5.07
C CYS A 46 -3.38 -9.16 -3.69
N VAL A 47 -2.59 -9.02 -2.63
CA VAL A 47 -2.96 -9.53 -1.30
C VAL A 47 -2.96 -8.42 -0.26
N HIS A 48 -4.10 -8.23 0.43
CA HIS A 48 -4.12 -7.57 1.74
C HIS A 48 -3.68 -8.59 2.79
N GLY A 49 -2.49 -8.41 3.34
CA GLY A 49 -1.82 -9.43 4.13
C GLY A 49 -1.94 -9.27 5.62
N GLU A 50 -3.12 -9.41 6.18
CA GLU A 50 -3.35 -9.42 7.62
C GLU A 50 -4.19 -10.62 8.04
N VAL A 51 -3.85 -11.24 9.20
CA VAL A 51 -4.75 -12.16 9.89
C VAL A 51 -5.80 -11.38 10.67
N THR A 52 -6.99 -11.97 10.87
CA THR A 52 -8.11 -11.31 11.55
C THR A 52 -8.54 -11.97 12.85
N HIS A 53 -7.76 -12.94 13.34
CA HIS A 53 -8.05 -13.60 14.60
C HIS A 53 -7.99 -12.62 15.77
N PRO A 54 -9.00 -12.58 16.66
CA PRO A 54 -9.11 -11.56 17.72
C PRO A 54 -7.99 -11.60 18.76
N ASP A 55 -7.32 -12.74 18.93
CA ASP A 55 -6.20 -12.89 19.87
C ASP A 55 -4.87 -12.35 19.33
N ILE A 56 -4.83 -11.95 18.05
CA ILE A 56 -3.63 -11.38 17.44
C ILE A 56 -3.71 -9.85 17.52
N ASP A 57 -2.68 -9.25 18.14
CA ASP A 57 -2.53 -7.81 18.20
C ASP A 57 -2.57 -7.20 16.79
N ILE A 58 -3.30 -6.10 16.63
CA ILE A 58 -3.47 -5.42 15.35
C ILE A 58 -2.13 -5.01 14.72
N PHE A 59 -1.10 -4.76 15.52
CA PHE A 59 0.23 -4.41 15.04
C PHE A 59 1.05 -5.61 14.56
N ASP A 60 0.65 -6.84 14.92
CA ASP A 60 1.36 -8.08 14.57
C ASP A 60 0.70 -8.86 13.43
N ARG A 61 -0.51 -8.45 13.00
CA ARG A 61 -1.34 -9.15 12.03
C ARG A 61 -0.63 -9.44 10.71
N GLU A 62 0.15 -8.49 10.20
CA GLU A 62 0.90 -8.66 8.95
C GLU A 62 2.03 -9.68 9.10
N ALA A 63 2.83 -9.59 10.17
CA ALA A 63 3.90 -10.55 10.43
C ALA A 63 3.38 -12.00 10.60
N VAL A 64 2.27 -12.15 11.32
CA VAL A 64 1.62 -13.46 11.49
C VAL A 64 1.02 -13.97 10.17
N PHE A 65 0.50 -13.10 9.31
CA PHE A 65 0.02 -13.49 7.99
C PHE A 65 1.15 -14.02 7.11
N ILE A 66 2.30 -13.36 7.12
CA ILE A 66 3.50 -13.83 6.41
C ILE A 66 3.87 -15.24 6.87
N GLU A 67 4.03 -15.43 8.18
CA GLU A 67 4.47 -16.70 8.77
C GLU A 67 3.50 -17.85 8.48
N ARG A 68 2.20 -17.61 8.70
CA ARG A 68 1.20 -18.71 8.71
C ARG A 68 0.57 -18.96 7.34
N ILE A 69 0.56 -17.95 6.45
CA ILE A 69 -0.23 -18.02 5.21
C ILE A 69 0.64 -17.76 3.99
N LEU A 70 1.31 -16.59 3.92
CA LEU A 70 1.93 -16.17 2.67
C LEU A 70 3.20 -16.95 2.33
N ALA A 71 4.11 -17.13 3.29
CA ALA A 71 5.33 -17.90 3.06
C ALA A 71 5.02 -19.36 2.70
N PRO A 72 4.16 -20.11 3.46
CA PRO A 72 3.76 -21.45 3.04
C PRO A 72 3.05 -21.53 1.69
N LEU A 73 2.30 -20.47 1.30
CA LEU A 73 1.66 -20.41 -0.01
C LEU A 73 2.71 -20.33 -1.14
N ILE A 74 3.67 -19.40 -1.02
CA ILE A 74 4.72 -19.21 -2.02
C ILE A 74 5.62 -20.44 -2.13
N ASP A 75 5.92 -21.11 -1.01
CA ASP A 75 6.69 -22.36 -1.02
C ASP A 75 5.98 -23.47 -1.81
N ARG A 76 4.65 -23.56 -1.71
CA ARG A 76 3.85 -24.56 -2.45
C ARG A 76 3.58 -24.15 -3.90
N MET A 77 3.52 -22.86 -4.19
CA MET A 77 3.16 -22.31 -5.49
C MET A 77 4.18 -21.27 -5.97
N PRO A 78 5.44 -21.66 -6.24
CA PRO A 78 6.50 -20.70 -6.57
C PRO A 78 6.27 -19.96 -7.91
N ASP A 79 5.41 -20.49 -8.77
CA ASP A 79 5.04 -19.85 -10.04
C ASP A 79 3.92 -18.82 -9.90
N LEU A 80 3.25 -18.75 -8.75
CA LEU A 80 2.21 -17.74 -8.49
C LEU A 80 2.86 -16.36 -8.36
N LYS A 81 2.45 -15.43 -9.22
CA LYS A 81 2.82 -14.01 -9.06
C LYS A 81 2.01 -13.39 -7.92
N VAL A 82 2.69 -12.81 -6.95
CA VAL A 82 2.05 -12.17 -5.79
C VAL A 82 2.53 -10.74 -5.63
N ILE A 83 1.58 -9.83 -5.47
CA ILE A 83 1.84 -8.47 -5.02
C ILE A 83 1.35 -8.35 -3.58
N PHE A 84 2.29 -8.24 -2.65
CA PHE A 84 1.99 -7.97 -1.26
C PHE A 84 1.70 -6.47 -1.13
N GLU A 85 0.42 -6.11 -1.10
CA GLU A 85 0.01 -4.71 -1.18
C GLU A 85 0.16 -3.98 0.15
N HIS A 86 0.47 -2.66 0.08
CA HIS A 86 0.52 -1.70 1.19
C HIS A 86 1.22 -2.27 2.43
N ILE A 87 2.40 -2.88 2.24
CA ILE A 87 3.16 -3.48 3.35
C ILE A 87 3.52 -2.44 4.41
N THR A 88 3.55 -2.89 5.68
CA THR A 88 3.72 -1.99 6.82
C THR A 88 4.82 -2.40 7.80
N THR A 89 5.45 -3.55 7.63
CA THR A 89 6.42 -4.10 8.57
C THR A 89 7.79 -4.35 7.94
N ARG A 90 8.82 -4.38 8.78
CA ARG A 90 10.14 -4.88 8.40
C ARG A 90 10.07 -6.34 7.95
N GLN A 91 9.23 -7.16 8.62
CA GLN A 91 9.06 -8.58 8.27
C GLN A 91 8.54 -8.74 6.83
N ALA A 92 7.66 -7.82 6.37
CA ALA A 92 7.22 -7.82 4.97
C ALA A 92 8.36 -7.46 4.02
N VAL A 93 9.19 -6.48 4.36
CA VAL A 93 10.39 -6.14 3.57
C VAL A 93 11.34 -7.33 3.49
N ASP A 94 11.70 -7.92 4.64
CA ASP A 94 12.61 -9.06 4.71
C ASP A 94 12.08 -10.25 3.89
N PHE A 95 10.76 -10.50 3.96
CA PHE A 95 10.10 -11.56 3.18
C PHE A 95 10.16 -11.29 1.67
N VAL A 96 9.81 -10.08 1.23
CA VAL A 96 9.83 -9.71 -0.19
C VAL A 96 11.25 -9.76 -0.76
N ASP A 97 12.24 -9.28 0.00
CA ASP A 97 13.65 -9.32 -0.41
C ASP A 97 14.15 -10.75 -0.59
N ALA A 98 13.78 -11.66 0.33
CA ALA A 98 14.17 -13.07 0.30
C ALA A 98 13.41 -13.90 -0.75
N ALA A 99 12.19 -13.50 -1.12
CA ALA A 99 11.35 -14.24 -2.06
C ALA A 99 11.91 -14.20 -3.49
N GLY A 100 11.41 -15.10 -4.34
CA GLY A 100 11.72 -15.15 -5.76
C GLY A 100 11.19 -13.94 -6.57
N PRO A 101 11.45 -13.90 -7.88
CA PRO A 101 11.07 -12.77 -8.74
C PRO A 101 9.55 -12.64 -8.94
N ASN A 102 8.78 -13.66 -8.57
CA ASN A 102 7.33 -13.65 -8.65
C ASN A 102 6.64 -12.96 -7.45
N VAL A 103 7.42 -12.38 -6.52
CA VAL A 103 6.89 -11.64 -5.37
C VAL A 103 7.37 -10.20 -5.43
N GLY A 104 6.41 -9.28 -5.47
CA GLY A 104 6.61 -7.84 -5.34
C GLY A 104 5.73 -7.25 -4.25
N ALA A 105 5.92 -5.98 -3.94
CA ALA A 105 5.11 -5.28 -2.94
C ALA A 105 4.82 -3.83 -3.32
N THR A 106 3.65 -3.35 -2.90
CA THR A 106 3.34 -1.91 -2.93
C THR A 106 3.55 -1.29 -1.55
N ILE A 107 3.97 -0.04 -1.56
CA ILE A 107 4.13 0.77 -0.34
C ILE A 107 3.37 2.07 -0.54
N THR A 108 2.52 2.42 0.42
CA THR A 108 1.70 3.64 0.37
C THR A 108 2.47 4.87 0.85
N PRO A 109 2.09 6.10 0.45
CA PRO A 109 2.77 7.29 0.92
C PRO A 109 2.66 7.45 2.45
N GLN A 110 1.48 7.20 3.04
CA GLN A 110 1.31 7.34 4.48
C GLN A 110 2.23 6.43 5.30
N HIS A 111 2.46 5.18 4.88
CA HIS A 111 3.35 4.26 5.61
C HIS A 111 4.84 4.63 5.52
N LEU A 112 5.21 5.50 4.56
CA LEU A 112 6.55 6.08 4.49
C LEU A 112 6.71 7.33 5.39
N HIS A 113 5.62 8.07 5.65
CA HIS A 113 5.65 9.31 6.42
C HIS A 113 5.35 9.14 7.90
N ILE A 114 4.36 8.30 8.26
CA ILE A 114 3.90 8.18 9.64
C ILE A 114 4.21 6.84 10.28
N ASN A 115 4.41 6.86 11.59
CA ASN A 115 4.35 5.69 12.43
C ASN A 115 3.10 5.76 13.34
N ARG A 116 2.87 4.76 14.18
CA ARG A 116 1.68 4.67 15.04
C ARG A 116 1.48 5.85 16.00
N ASN A 117 2.55 6.60 16.31
CA ASN A 117 2.43 7.80 17.16
C ASN A 117 1.57 8.89 16.48
N ALA A 118 1.57 8.96 15.14
CA ALA A 118 0.72 9.90 14.43
C ALA A 118 -0.78 9.71 14.71
N ILE A 119 -1.18 8.48 15.07
CA ILE A 119 -2.57 8.14 15.38
C ILE A 119 -2.88 8.42 16.86
N LEU A 120 -1.92 8.16 17.77
CA LEU A 120 -2.19 7.96 19.20
C LEU A 120 -1.61 9.04 20.12
N VAL A 121 -0.55 9.77 19.68
CA VAL A 121 0.14 10.73 20.57
C VAL A 121 -0.49 12.11 20.48
N GLY A 122 -0.85 12.67 21.65
CA GLY A 122 -1.49 13.97 21.76
C GLY A 122 -2.99 13.96 21.45
N GLY A 123 -3.62 12.79 21.51
CA GLY A 123 -5.02 12.54 21.22
C GLY A 123 -5.20 11.61 20.02
N ILE A 124 -6.40 11.07 19.89
CA ILE A 124 -6.74 10.19 18.76
C ILE A 124 -6.92 11.03 17.50
N ARG A 125 -6.21 10.63 16.42
CA ARG A 125 -6.27 11.30 15.12
C ARG A 125 -6.85 10.35 14.08
N PRO A 126 -8.17 10.32 13.88
CA PRO A 126 -8.83 9.38 12.99
C PRO A 126 -8.41 9.53 11.52
N HIS A 127 -8.04 10.74 11.07
CA HIS A 127 -7.54 10.96 9.70
C HIS A 127 -6.20 10.28 9.41
N MET A 128 -5.45 9.82 10.44
CA MET A 128 -4.22 9.04 10.31
C MET A 128 -4.45 7.53 10.48
N PHE A 129 -5.71 7.10 10.62
CA PHE A 129 -6.07 5.70 10.76
C PHE A 129 -6.41 5.06 9.41
N CYS A 130 -5.70 3.99 9.07
CA CYS A 130 -5.93 3.11 7.93
C CYS A 130 -5.68 1.65 8.33
N LEU A 131 -6.05 0.71 7.48
CA LEU A 131 -5.70 -0.70 7.61
C LEU A 131 -5.01 -1.17 6.32
N PRO A 132 -3.82 -1.79 6.44
CA PRO A 132 -3.08 -2.10 7.67
C PRO A 132 -2.67 -0.84 8.42
N VAL A 133 -2.72 -0.91 9.77
CA VAL A 133 -2.38 0.24 10.61
C VAL A 133 -0.88 0.56 10.56
N ALA A 134 -0.52 1.85 10.63
CA ALA A 134 0.89 2.27 10.74
C ALA A 134 1.55 1.65 11.99
N LYS A 135 2.78 1.15 11.83
CA LYS A 135 3.51 0.38 12.83
C LYS A 135 4.49 1.27 13.62
N ARG A 136 5.47 0.66 14.29
CA ARG A 136 6.56 1.35 14.99
C ARG A 136 7.49 2.05 14.01
N GLU A 137 8.30 2.97 14.52
CA GLU A 137 9.29 3.72 13.72
C GLU A 137 10.27 2.82 12.98
N GLU A 138 10.75 1.75 13.59
CA GLU A 138 11.67 0.80 12.95
C GLU A 138 11.10 0.15 11.68
N HIS A 139 9.79 -0.04 11.63
CA HIS A 139 9.09 -0.54 10.43
C HIS A 139 9.03 0.53 9.35
N ARG A 140 8.63 1.77 9.72
CA ARG A 140 8.61 2.88 8.78
C ARG A 140 9.97 3.10 8.11
N LEU A 141 11.05 3.08 8.89
CA LEU A 141 12.40 3.20 8.37
C LEU A 141 12.79 2.04 7.43
N ALA A 142 12.36 0.82 7.73
CA ALA A 142 12.56 -0.32 6.83
C ALA A 142 11.82 -0.14 5.50
N LEU A 143 10.57 0.35 5.53
CA LEU A 143 9.78 0.65 4.32
C LEU A 143 10.44 1.76 3.48
N ARG A 144 10.91 2.85 4.11
CA ARG A 144 11.63 3.92 3.42
C ARG A 144 12.85 3.38 2.68
N LYS A 145 13.67 2.60 3.38
CA LYS A 145 14.84 1.96 2.79
C LYS A 145 14.49 1.05 1.62
N ALA A 146 13.42 0.26 1.73
CA ALA A 146 12.95 -0.61 0.66
C ALA A 146 12.47 0.18 -0.57
N ALA A 147 11.59 1.17 -0.37
CA ALA A 147 11.05 2.00 -1.44
C ALA A 147 12.15 2.73 -2.23
N THR A 148 13.17 3.25 -1.54
CA THR A 148 14.24 4.06 -2.13
C THR A 148 15.45 3.25 -2.59
N SER A 149 15.43 1.92 -2.43
CA SER A 149 16.57 1.03 -2.74
C SER A 149 16.91 0.90 -4.24
N GLY A 150 15.97 1.24 -5.12
CA GLY A 150 16.06 0.94 -6.55
C GLY A 150 15.71 -0.50 -6.92
N SER A 151 15.28 -1.33 -5.96
CA SER A 151 14.82 -2.68 -6.21
C SER A 151 13.54 -2.69 -7.05
N GLN A 152 13.47 -3.53 -8.07
CA GLN A 152 12.30 -3.70 -8.94
C GLN A 152 11.11 -4.39 -8.24
N LYS A 153 11.31 -4.91 -7.04
CA LYS A 153 10.27 -5.59 -6.26
C LYS A 153 9.30 -4.64 -5.57
N TYR A 154 9.68 -3.37 -5.41
CA TYR A 154 8.87 -2.36 -4.75
C TYR A 154 8.36 -1.32 -5.74
N PHE A 155 7.09 -0.99 -5.63
CA PHE A 155 6.47 0.00 -6.48
C PHE A 155 5.30 0.71 -5.81
N LEU A 156 4.88 1.80 -6.42
CA LEU A 156 3.81 2.66 -5.96
C LEU A 156 2.48 1.92 -5.86
N GLY A 157 1.80 2.09 -4.75
CA GLY A 157 0.42 1.69 -4.55
C GLY A 157 -0.20 2.57 -3.47
N THR A 158 -1.04 3.51 -3.86
CA THR A 158 -1.52 4.57 -2.96
C THR A 158 -2.47 4.09 -1.89
N ASP A 159 -3.27 3.08 -2.19
CA ASP A 159 -4.40 2.64 -1.34
C ASP A 159 -5.20 3.85 -0.80
N SER A 160 -5.46 4.81 -1.70
CA SER A 160 -6.17 6.03 -1.34
C SER A 160 -7.63 5.72 -1.05
N ALA A 161 -8.06 5.96 0.18
CA ALA A 161 -9.39 5.59 0.67
C ALA A 161 -10.08 6.81 1.32
N PRO A 162 -10.76 7.65 0.53
CA PRO A 162 -11.47 8.81 1.03
C PRO A 162 -12.70 8.40 1.85
N HIS A 163 -12.84 9.04 3.01
CA HIS A 163 -14.06 9.00 3.81
C HIS A 163 -14.41 10.44 4.21
N HIS A 164 -15.69 10.76 4.24
CA HIS A 164 -16.16 12.06 4.70
C HIS A 164 -15.69 12.33 6.12
N ARG A 165 -15.41 13.60 6.43
CA ARG A 165 -14.89 14.01 7.73
C ARG A 165 -15.71 13.47 8.90
N HIS A 166 -17.06 13.57 8.85
CA HIS A 166 -17.93 13.07 9.90
C HIS A 166 -17.84 11.55 10.11
N ALA A 167 -17.56 10.79 9.06
CA ALA A 167 -17.38 9.34 9.16
C ALA A 167 -16.03 8.96 9.80
N LYS A 168 -14.98 9.76 9.53
CA LYS A 168 -13.68 9.62 10.18
C LYS A 168 -13.72 10.03 11.65
N GLU A 169 -14.43 11.12 11.97
CA GLU A 169 -14.57 11.69 13.31
C GLU A 169 -15.75 11.08 14.08
N SER A 170 -15.94 9.78 13.98
CA SER A 170 -16.95 8.98 14.66
C SER A 170 -16.32 7.79 15.39
N ASP A 171 -17.09 7.06 16.17
CA ASP A 171 -16.64 5.87 16.92
C ASP A 171 -16.06 4.80 15.97
N CYS A 172 -16.54 4.71 14.75
CA CYS A 172 -16.01 3.81 13.72
C CYS A 172 -14.61 4.22 13.27
N GLY A 173 -14.34 5.53 13.14
CA GLY A 173 -13.09 6.07 12.65
C GLY A 173 -12.78 5.75 11.18
N CYS A 174 -13.62 5.06 10.48
CA CYS A 174 -13.52 4.50 9.12
C CYS A 174 -12.09 4.38 8.60
N ALA A 175 -11.54 3.17 8.58
CA ALA A 175 -10.15 2.93 8.17
C ALA A 175 -9.92 3.36 6.71
N GLY A 176 -9.00 4.30 6.50
CA GLY A 176 -8.64 4.82 5.18
C GLY A 176 -8.03 6.21 5.26
N ILE A 177 -7.03 6.47 4.43
CA ILE A 177 -6.36 7.78 4.31
C ILE A 177 -6.51 8.25 2.87
N PHE A 178 -6.98 9.48 2.68
CA PHE A 178 -7.12 10.09 1.35
C PHE A 178 -5.83 10.80 0.95
N ASN A 179 -4.98 10.09 0.20
CA ASN A 179 -3.67 10.60 -0.21
C ASN A 179 -3.59 10.96 -1.71
N ALA A 180 -4.55 10.54 -2.53
CA ALA A 180 -4.48 10.68 -3.99
C ALA A 180 -4.15 12.09 -4.50
N PRO A 181 -4.69 13.20 -3.93
CA PRO A 181 -4.43 14.54 -4.48
C PRO A 181 -2.96 14.97 -4.44
N TYR A 182 -2.17 14.43 -3.51
CA TYR A 182 -0.77 14.78 -3.29
C TYR A 182 0.14 13.55 -3.16
N ALA A 183 -0.26 12.44 -3.77
CA ALA A 183 0.45 11.17 -3.62
C ALA A 183 1.87 11.26 -4.18
N LEU A 184 2.06 11.81 -5.38
CA LEU A 184 3.37 11.92 -6.02
C LEU A 184 4.30 12.86 -5.28
N GLU A 185 3.76 14.00 -4.83
CA GLU A 185 4.49 14.97 -4.02
C GLU A 185 4.94 14.36 -2.68
N SER A 186 4.07 13.56 -2.08
CA SER A 186 4.35 12.83 -0.85
C SER A 186 5.47 11.80 -1.05
N TYR A 187 5.38 10.99 -2.11
CA TYR A 187 6.41 10.00 -2.42
C TYR A 187 7.75 10.65 -2.76
N VAL A 188 7.77 11.64 -3.67
CA VAL A 188 9.04 12.28 -4.09
C VAL A 188 9.73 12.99 -2.92
N THR A 189 8.97 13.51 -1.95
CA THR A 189 9.51 14.07 -0.72
C THR A 189 10.36 13.04 0.04
N VAL A 190 9.88 11.80 0.16
CA VAL A 190 10.64 10.71 0.81
C VAL A 190 11.91 10.39 0.03
N PHE A 191 11.84 10.29 -1.29
CA PHE A 191 13.00 10.01 -2.14
C PHE A 191 14.04 11.14 -2.10
N ASP A 192 13.61 12.41 -1.98
CA ASP A 192 14.51 13.56 -1.79
C ASP A 192 15.18 13.52 -0.42
N GLU A 193 14.43 13.23 0.65
CA GLU A 193 14.97 13.11 2.01
C GLU A 193 15.97 11.96 2.18
N GLU A 194 15.79 10.86 1.44
CA GLU A 194 16.70 9.70 1.43
C GLU A 194 17.80 9.81 0.36
N GLU A 195 17.93 10.97 -0.32
CA GLU A 195 18.92 11.22 -1.39
C GLU A 195 18.85 10.18 -2.54
N ALA A 196 17.65 9.72 -2.88
CA ALA A 196 17.38 8.60 -3.77
C ALA A 196 16.49 8.96 -4.98
N LEU A 197 16.43 10.23 -5.39
CA LEU A 197 15.58 10.70 -6.49
C LEU A 197 15.81 9.92 -7.79
N GLN A 198 17.03 9.43 -8.03
CA GLN A 198 17.37 8.60 -9.20
C GLN A 198 16.60 7.27 -9.28
N HIS A 199 15.99 6.81 -8.19
CA HIS A 199 15.19 5.59 -8.13
C HIS A 199 13.69 5.85 -8.18
N PHE A 200 13.27 7.12 -8.14
CA PHE A 200 11.85 7.49 -8.03
C PHE A 200 11.03 7.05 -9.25
N GLU A 201 11.52 7.29 -10.47
CA GLU A 201 10.82 6.86 -11.69
C GLU A 201 10.61 5.34 -11.73
N GLY A 202 11.65 4.58 -11.35
CA GLY A 202 11.54 3.12 -11.22
C GLY A 202 10.39 2.70 -10.32
N PHE A 203 10.37 3.25 -9.10
CA PHE A 203 9.35 2.97 -8.10
C PHE A 203 7.94 3.44 -8.52
N ALA A 204 7.83 4.65 -9.06
CA ALA A 204 6.54 5.28 -9.32
C ALA A 204 5.88 4.84 -10.64
N SER A 205 6.68 4.50 -11.67
CA SER A 205 6.18 4.39 -13.04
C SER A 205 6.62 3.14 -13.81
N LEU A 206 7.76 2.50 -13.46
CA LEU A 206 8.32 1.42 -14.27
C LEU A 206 8.15 0.02 -13.65
N ASN A 207 8.40 -0.11 -12.35
CA ASN A 207 8.41 -1.42 -11.68
C ASN A 207 7.01 -2.07 -11.65
N GLY A 208 5.96 -1.28 -11.40
CA GLY A 208 4.59 -1.77 -11.42
C GLY A 208 4.19 -2.34 -12.80
N PRO A 209 4.24 -1.57 -13.87
CA PRO A 209 3.97 -2.07 -15.23
C PRO A 209 4.79 -3.32 -15.58
N ALA A 210 6.08 -3.34 -15.26
CA ALA A 210 6.95 -4.49 -15.52
C ALA A 210 6.46 -5.75 -14.78
N PHE A 211 6.05 -5.62 -13.51
CA PHE A 211 5.55 -6.75 -12.72
C PHE A 211 4.21 -7.27 -13.25
N TYR A 212 3.29 -6.37 -13.61
CA TYR A 212 1.98 -6.72 -14.16
C TYR A 212 2.04 -7.17 -15.63
N GLY A 213 3.14 -6.94 -16.34
CA GLY A 213 3.24 -7.18 -17.78
C GLY A 213 2.43 -6.17 -18.60
N LEU A 214 2.32 -4.95 -18.13
CA LEU A 214 1.62 -3.85 -18.80
C LEU A 214 2.61 -2.95 -19.56
N PRO A 215 2.15 -2.26 -20.60
CA PRO A 215 2.97 -1.23 -21.25
C PRO A 215 3.23 -0.08 -20.29
N VAL A 216 4.40 0.53 -20.41
CA VAL A 216 4.73 1.76 -19.70
C VAL A 216 4.03 2.94 -20.39
N ASN A 217 3.56 3.91 -19.60
CA ASN A 217 3.01 5.15 -20.14
C ASN A 217 4.08 5.93 -20.92
N GLU A 218 3.70 6.48 -22.09
CA GLU A 218 4.60 7.28 -22.92
C GLU A 218 4.63 8.74 -22.48
N GLU A 219 3.53 9.23 -21.88
CA GLU A 219 3.42 10.57 -21.34
C GLU A 219 4.24 10.72 -20.04
N THR A 220 4.87 11.88 -19.89
CA THR A 220 5.66 12.22 -18.71
C THR A 220 5.00 13.35 -17.93
N ILE A 221 5.24 13.37 -16.63
CA ILE A 221 4.88 14.47 -15.74
C ILE A 221 6.16 15.10 -15.17
N THR A 222 6.06 16.34 -14.76
CA THR A 222 7.16 17.07 -14.13
C THR A 222 6.80 17.37 -12.68
N LEU A 223 7.71 17.06 -11.77
CA LEU A 223 7.63 17.47 -10.38
C LEU A 223 8.67 18.57 -10.13
N GLU A 224 8.23 19.67 -9.56
CA GLU A 224 9.06 20.83 -9.24
C GLU A 224 9.30 20.93 -7.73
N LYS A 225 10.56 21.22 -7.33
CA LYS A 225 10.89 21.44 -5.92
C LYS A 225 10.47 22.86 -5.51
N VAL A 226 9.20 23.00 -5.18
CA VAL A 226 8.54 24.27 -4.80
C VAL A 226 7.56 23.97 -3.66
N ASP A 227 7.54 24.85 -2.67
CA ASP A 227 6.62 24.73 -1.52
C ASP A 227 5.16 24.79 -1.97
N VAL A 228 4.35 23.84 -1.52
CA VAL A 228 2.90 23.79 -1.72
C VAL A 228 2.21 23.45 -0.40
N THR A 229 1.23 24.27 -0.01
CA THR A 229 0.41 23.99 1.18
C THR A 229 -0.76 23.11 0.80
N VAL A 230 -0.87 21.96 1.46
CA VAL A 230 -2.02 21.05 1.29
C VAL A 230 -3.24 21.69 1.98
N PRO A 231 -4.39 21.82 1.31
CA PRO A 231 -5.58 22.40 1.95
C PRO A 231 -6.04 21.54 3.13
N ALA A 232 -6.65 22.18 4.12
CA ALA A 232 -7.17 21.49 5.30
C ALA A 232 -8.27 20.48 4.96
N GLU A 233 -9.04 20.77 3.91
CA GLU A 233 -10.14 19.95 3.42
C GLU A 233 -10.25 20.11 1.89
N VAL A 234 -10.82 19.10 1.25
CA VAL A 234 -11.21 19.14 -0.16
C VAL A 234 -12.69 18.82 -0.30
N ASP A 235 -13.28 19.23 -1.41
CA ASP A 235 -14.67 18.93 -1.72
C ASP A 235 -14.82 17.41 -1.97
N GLY A 236 -15.66 16.76 -1.18
CA GLY A 236 -16.03 15.36 -1.31
C GLY A 236 -17.42 15.13 -1.88
N GLY A 237 -18.05 16.18 -2.44
CA GLY A 237 -19.42 16.16 -2.96
C GLY A 237 -20.46 16.37 -1.88
N GLU A 238 -20.84 15.34 -1.14
CA GLU A 238 -21.85 15.44 -0.07
C GLU A 238 -21.31 16.07 1.23
N ALA A 239 -20.01 15.89 1.52
CA ALA A 239 -19.35 16.42 2.69
C ALA A 239 -17.82 16.53 2.45
N PRO A 240 -17.11 17.38 3.21
CA PRO A 240 -15.67 17.54 3.04
C PRO A 240 -14.90 16.26 3.40
N VAL A 241 -13.78 16.06 2.70
CA VAL A 241 -12.79 15.02 2.95
C VAL A 241 -11.47 15.69 3.37
N VAL A 242 -10.82 15.14 4.38
CA VAL A 242 -9.50 15.63 4.85
C VAL A 242 -8.41 14.84 4.12
N PRO A 243 -7.57 15.49 3.29
CA PRO A 243 -6.49 14.81 2.60
C PRO A 243 -5.33 14.49 3.55
N PHE A 244 -4.51 13.52 3.17
CA PHE A 244 -3.23 13.30 3.83
C PHE A 244 -2.36 14.57 3.72
N HIS A 245 -1.60 14.90 4.75
CA HIS A 245 -0.86 16.17 4.88
C HIS A 245 -1.73 17.45 5.00
N ALA A 246 -3.02 17.32 5.33
CA ALA A 246 -3.91 18.49 5.49
C ALA A 246 -3.28 19.59 6.37
N GLY A 247 -3.15 20.81 5.84
CA GLY A 247 -2.54 21.96 6.50
C GLY A 247 -0.99 21.94 6.55
N GLU A 248 -0.35 20.89 6.09
CA GLU A 248 1.12 20.81 6.02
C GLU A 248 1.66 21.42 4.73
N MET A 249 2.95 21.73 4.71
CA MET A 249 3.67 22.22 3.54
C MET A 249 4.53 21.10 2.97
N LEU A 250 4.25 20.69 1.74
CA LEU A 250 5.10 19.80 0.97
C LEU A 250 6.15 20.61 0.20
N LYS A 251 7.29 19.99 -0.09
CA LYS A 251 8.43 20.62 -0.77
C LYS A 251 8.45 20.41 -2.28
N TRP A 252 7.50 19.63 -2.78
CA TRP A 252 7.38 19.28 -4.18
C TRP A 252 5.96 19.54 -4.68
N ARG A 253 5.83 19.86 -5.94
CA ARG A 253 4.55 20.10 -6.62
C ARG A 253 4.56 19.46 -8.00
N LEU A 254 3.43 18.88 -8.39
CA LEU A 254 3.18 18.53 -9.79
C LEU A 254 3.09 19.82 -10.62
N ALA A 255 3.92 19.95 -11.66
CA ALA A 255 3.87 21.07 -12.57
C ALA A 255 2.54 21.06 -13.35
N SER A 256 1.96 22.23 -13.51
CA SER A 256 0.69 22.45 -14.26
C SER A 256 0.90 22.46 -15.76
#